data_abb585a441b9de90828078bfa56bf00b
#
_entry.id   abb585a441b9de90828078bfa56bf00b
#
_cell.length_a   1.000
_cell.length_b   1.000
_cell.length_c   1.000
_cell.angle_alpha   90.00
_cell.angle_beta   90.00
_cell.angle_gamma   90.00
#
_symmetry.space_group_name_H-M   'P 1'
#
loop_
_entity.id
_entity.type
_entity.pdbx_description
1 polymer ?
#
loop_
_entity_poly.entity_id
_entity_poly.type
_entity_poly.pdbx_seq_one_letter_code
_entity_poly.pdbx_strand_id
1 'polypeptide(L)'
;MKLPRVSAVVAAAVLAPAVLFPSTASAADAPQPAGVSGPDTASGSAPDAAPTEGTDGQEQRDRAEIQRILADKETGPGVREAAEKALKGGAAELRHFLEVDLAKQRGDDTRVKVSQIMASGGPAVREAAGKALDGGDAAIAQFLKEGWPAAQAEDQDRAEIQRILADKETGPGVREAAEKALKGGAAELRHFLETELPQQRAIDNQVKVAQLIASGGRAVREGAIKAMNGSDADITKFLKEGWPAAQAEDDRVAVLVVLADKNISRATAEAAQKALNGTPADVAHFLQVELPKLRSDDNRVKVSQIMASGGPAVREAAGKAMDGSDADILAFLNEGWAKARALDEAAANKPADKPADKPAGQQDQGAQQPQTVQPAALTETTTTGTTGSGAAATGTGADAEATATRTGTLAATGTDGLGWEAGGAAAALAAGAALVAISRRRSAES
;
A
#
# COMPACT_ATOMS: atom_id res chain seq x y z
N MET A 1 35.08 33.69 -19.09
CA MET A 1 35.08 34.04 -17.68
C MET A 1 34.99 32.73 -16.91
N LYS A 2 36.08 32.34 -16.24
CA LYS A 2 36.21 31.10 -15.47
C LYS A 2 35.84 31.43 -14.01
N LEU A 3 34.90 30.72 -13.44
CA LEU A 3 34.57 30.74 -12.00
C LEU A 3 35.16 29.51 -11.30
N PRO A 4 35.70 29.66 -10.08
CA PRO A 4 36.44 28.61 -9.40
C PRO A 4 35.51 27.62 -8.69
N ARG A 5 35.91 26.35 -8.74
CA ARG A 5 35.35 25.24 -7.97
C ARG A 5 35.76 25.38 -6.51
N VAL A 6 34.81 25.47 -5.61
CA VAL A 6 35.04 25.32 -4.17
C VAL A 6 34.66 23.89 -3.78
N SER A 7 35.66 23.06 -3.54
CA SER A 7 35.50 21.73 -2.94
C SER A 7 35.44 21.89 -1.42
N ALA A 8 34.28 21.62 -0.83
CA ALA A 8 34.13 21.50 0.61
C ALA A 8 34.38 20.05 1.01
N VAL A 9 35.54 19.75 1.56
CA VAL A 9 35.85 18.49 2.23
C VAL A 9 35.26 18.59 3.64
N VAL A 10 34.22 17.82 3.93
CA VAL A 10 33.71 17.64 5.29
C VAL A 10 34.44 16.42 5.87
N ALA A 11 35.43 16.71 6.74
CA ALA A 11 36.05 15.70 7.57
C ALA A 11 35.12 15.35 8.74
N ALA A 12 34.58 14.17 8.76
CA ALA A 12 33.86 13.60 9.89
C ALA A 12 34.91 13.18 10.96
N ALA A 13 35.00 13.92 12.05
CA ALA A 13 35.76 13.52 13.23
C ALA A 13 34.93 12.47 14.02
N VAL A 14 35.44 11.28 14.04
CA VAL A 14 34.96 10.20 14.93
C VAL A 14 35.57 10.44 16.30
N LEU A 15 34.78 10.93 17.25
CA LEU A 15 35.12 10.97 18.68
C LEU A 15 34.84 9.60 19.31
N ALA A 16 35.89 8.82 19.53
CA ALA A 16 35.85 7.64 20.37
C ALA A 16 35.90 8.07 21.87
N PRO A 17 35.05 7.58 22.75
CA PRO A 17 35.19 7.77 24.17
C PRO A 17 36.31 6.87 24.70
N ALA A 18 37.38 7.47 25.20
CA ALA A 18 38.45 6.79 25.94
C ALA A 18 37.90 6.39 27.32
N VAL A 19 37.77 5.09 27.53
CA VAL A 19 37.51 4.50 28.84
C VAL A 19 38.85 4.38 29.57
N LEU A 20 39.05 5.21 30.59
CA LEU A 20 40.18 5.15 31.51
C LEU A 20 39.97 3.97 32.50
N PHE A 21 40.74 2.92 32.38
CA PHE A 21 40.91 1.91 33.45
C PHE A 21 41.98 2.40 34.44
N PRO A 22 41.75 2.33 35.77
CA PRO A 22 42.81 2.55 36.71
C PRO A 22 43.72 1.32 36.79
N SER A 23 45.00 1.47 36.40
CA SER A 23 46.05 0.49 36.62
C SER A 23 46.41 0.44 38.09
N THR A 24 46.22 -0.72 38.74
CA THR A 24 46.84 -1.00 40.03
C THR A 24 48.30 -1.38 39.78
N ALA A 25 49.18 -0.47 40.19
CA ALA A 25 50.60 -0.72 40.17
C ALA A 25 50.98 -1.72 41.27
N SER A 26 51.53 -2.85 40.82
CA SER A 26 52.24 -3.79 41.69
C SER A 26 53.64 -3.26 41.92
N ALA A 27 53.96 -2.91 43.16
CA ALA A 27 55.35 -2.60 43.52
C ALA A 27 56.05 -3.85 44.01
N ALA A 28 57.04 -4.28 43.25
CA ALA A 28 57.99 -5.26 43.66
C ALA A 28 59.21 -4.61 44.28
N ASP A 29 59.72 -5.24 45.38
CA ASP A 29 61.07 -5.41 45.75
C ASP A 29 61.92 -4.22 46.28
N ALA A 30 62.32 -4.33 47.55
CA ALA A 30 63.60 -3.88 47.96
C ALA A 30 64.05 -4.56 49.27
N PRO A 31 65.36 -4.70 49.51
CA PRO A 31 65.96 -5.82 50.22
C PRO A 31 66.21 -5.59 51.71
N GLN A 32 66.39 -6.73 52.41
CA GLN A 32 66.85 -6.80 53.82
C GLN A 32 68.26 -6.26 54.02
N PRO A 33 68.58 -5.85 55.27
CA PRO A 33 69.87 -6.21 55.82
C PRO A 33 69.81 -7.04 57.08
N ALA A 34 70.77 -7.89 57.19
CA ALA A 34 71.03 -8.91 58.19
C ALA A 34 71.56 -8.35 59.53
N GLY A 35 71.29 -9.14 60.54
CA GLY A 35 72.27 -9.38 61.66
C GLY A 35 71.91 -8.67 62.99
N VAL A 36 71.75 -9.40 64.06
CA VAL A 36 72.77 -9.81 64.98
C VAL A 36 72.13 -10.53 66.19
N SER A 37 72.79 -11.60 66.63
CA SER A 37 72.65 -12.61 67.67
C SER A 37 72.24 -12.17 69.08
N GLY A 38 71.43 -12.98 69.72
CA GLY A 38 71.22 -13.64 70.98
C GLY A 38 71.83 -13.11 72.32
N PRO A 39 71.72 -13.76 73.46
CA PRO A 39 71.01 -14.98 73.79
C PRO A 39 70.17 -14.92 75.11
N ASP A 40 69.40 -16.01 75.44
CA ASP A 40 69.00 -16.61 76.71
C ASP A 40 68.16 -15.85 77.73
N THR A 41 67.01 -16.42 78.06
CA THR A 41 66.82 -17.29 79.20
C THR A 41 65.33 -17.80 79.27
N ALA A 42 65.27 -19.08 79.70
CA ALA A 42 64.05 -19.85 79.92
C ALA A 42 63.16 -19.37 80.97
N SER A 43 61.88 -19.63 80.84
CA SER A 43 61.08 -20.38 81.84
C SER A 43 59.57 -20.45 81.46
N GLY A 44 59.12 -21.61 81.25
CA GLY A 44 57.92 -22.33 81.67
C GLY A 44 56.61 -21.61 81.78
N SER A 45 55.66 -22.03 81.00
CA SER A 45 54.37 -22.45 81.44
C SER A 45 53.54 -22.99 80.29
N ALA A 46 52.83 -24.07 80.62
CA ALA A 46 52.04 -24.90 79.69
C ALA A 46 50.91 -24.20 78.94
N PRO A 47 50.40 -24.84 77.90
CA PRO A 47 49.67 -24.21 76.83
C PRO A 47 48.24 -23.93 77.26
N ASP A 48 47.91 -22.65 77.15
CA ASP A 48 46.53 -22.25 77.10
C ASP A 48 46.05 -22.37 75.67
N ALA A 49 44.97 -23.10 75.53
CA ALA A 49 44.36 -23.37 74.25
C ALA A 49 44.08 -22.05 73.52
N ALA A 50 44.71 -21.85 72.39
CA ALA A 50 44.33 -20.78 71.43
C ALA A 50 42.85 -20.92 71.09
N PRO A 51 42.08 -19.86 71.16
CA PRO A 51 40.69 -19.93 70.72
C PRO A 51 40.66 -20.24 69.21
N THR A 52 39.86 -21.18 68.84
CA THR A 52 39.45 -21.51 67.50
C THR A 52 38.71 -20.33 66.87
N GLU A 53 39.39 -19.18 66.66
CA GLU A 53 38.79 -17.99 66.04
C GLU A 53 38.68 -18.11 64.51
N GLY A 54 39.09 -19.25 63.90
CA GLY A 54 39.18 -19.39 62.46
C GLY A 54 37.90 -19.87 61.75
N THR A 55 37.10 -20.72 62.38
CA THR A 55 35.98 -21.39 61.70
C THR A 55 34.66 -20.63 61.82
N ASP A 56 34.31 -20.13 63.01
CA ASP A 56 33.05 -19.40 63.23
C ASP A 56 33.01 -18.06 62.52
N GLY A 57 34.14 -17.34 62.50
CA GLY A 57 34.24 -16.08 61.74
C GLY A 57 34.20 -16.25 60.24
N GLN A 58 34.68 -17.38 59.71
CA GLN A 58 34.58 -17.67 58.26
C GLN A 58 33.17 -18.10 57.88
N GLU A 59 32.49 -18.92 58.69
CA GLU A 59 31.09 -19.29 58.49
C GLU A 59 30.16 -18.07 58.47
N GLN A 60 30.37 -17.13 59.35
CA GLN A 60 29.58 -15.87 59.36
C GLN A 60 29.80 -15.05 58.08
N ARG A 61 31.04 -14.96 57.57
CA ARG A 61 31.36 -14.29 56.30
C ARG A 61 30.72 -14.98 55.12
N ASP A 62 30.85 -16.32 55.02
CA ASP A 62 30.27 -17.11 53.94
C ASP A 62 28.72 -16.98 53.96
N ARG A 63 28.08 -16.98 55.12
CA ARG A 63 26.65 -16.78 55.29
C ARG A 63 26.21 -15.38 54.87
N ALA A 64 26.96 -14.34 55.23
CA ALA A 64 26.69 -12.97 54.81
C ALA A 64 26.83 -12.78 53.29
N GLU A 65 27.82 -13.42 52.65
CA GLU A 65 27.99 -13.39 51.22
C GLU A 65 26.84 -14.07 50.47
N ILE A 66 26.38 -15.25 50.95
CA ILE A 66 25.22 -15.93 50.37
C ILE A 66 23.95 -15.08 50.51
N GLN A 67 23.76 -14.40 51.67
CA GLN A 67 22.62 -13.49 51.84
C GLN A 67 22.70 -12.28 50.87
N ARG A 68 23.89 -11.77 50.59
CA ARG A 68 24.11 -10.72 49.56
C ARG A 68 23.72 -11.19 48.18
N ILE A 69 24.13 -12.42 47.78
CA ILE A 69 23.74 -13.05 46.53
C ILE A 69 22.22 -13.17 46.42
N LEU A 70 21.56 -13.61 47.50
CA LEU A 70 20.08 -13.73 47.53
C LEU A 70 19.35 -12.39 47.44
N ALA A 71 19.96 -11.30 47.98
CA ALA A 71 19.39 -9.96 47.91
C ALA A 71 19.51 -9.33 46.51
N ASP A 72 20.39 -9.82 45.67
CA ASP A 72 20.53 -9.37 44.29
C ASP A 72 19.33 -9.82 43.45
N LYS A 73 18.66 -8.84 42.82
CA LYS A 73 17.50 -9.08 41.96
C LYS A 73 17.80 -9.88 40.71
N GLU A 74 19.04 -9.84 40.25
CA GLU A 74 19.49 -10.57 39.06
C GLU A 74 19.84 -12.04 39.37
N THR A 75 19.78 -12.45 40.65
CA THR A 75 20.01 -13.84 41.03
C THR A 75 18.93 -14.75 40.49
N GLY A 76 19.32 -15.69 39.66
CA GLY A 76 18.43 -16.65 39.02
C GLY A 76 17.81 -17.66 39.97
N PRO A 77 16.77 -18.39 39.56
CA PRO A 77 16.03 -19.31 40.42
C PRO A 77 16.89 -20.48 40.91
N GLY A 78 17.76 -21.02 40.09
CA GLY A 78 18.65 -22.13 40.47
C GLY A 78 19.68 -21.73 41.51
N VAL A 79 20.30 -20.55 41.33
CA VAL A 79 21.21 -19.99 42.34
C VAL A 79 20.46 -19.72 43.66
N ARG A 80 19.25 -19.20 43.61
CA ARG A 80 18.43 -18.90 44.78
C ARG A 80 18.09 -20.16 45.57
N GLU A 81 17.63 -21.21 44.89
CA GLU A 81 17.32 -22.49 45.52
C GLU A 81 18.55 -23.12 46.16
N ALA A 82 19.67 -23.14 45.46
CA ALA A 82 20.94 -23.70 45.99
C ALA A 82 21.48 -22.90 47.19
N ALA A 83 21.39 -21.55 47.14
CA ALA A 83 21.80 -20.69 48.23
C ALA A 83 20.94 -20.86 49.47
N GLU A 84 19.61 -20.95 49.33
CA GLU A 84 18.67 -21.23 50.45
C GLU A 84 18.93 -22.59 51.07
N LYS A 85 19.30 -23.60 50.25
CA LYS A 85 19.68 -24.92 50.74
C LYS A 85 20.99 -24.85 51.55
N ALA A 86 22.00 -24.15 51.03
CA ALA A 86 23.28 -23.99 51.70
C ALA A 86 23.16 -23.27 53.04
N LEU A 87 22.27 -22.23 53.17
CA LEU A 87 22.01 -21.51 54.39
C LEU A 87 21.40 -22.37 55.53
N LYS A 88 20.79 -23.53 55.16
CA LYS A 88 20.25 -24.51 56.14
C LYS A 88 21.32 -25.49 56.63
N GLY A 89 22.46 -25.51 55.98
CA GLY A 89 23.60 -26.34 56.33
C GLY A 89 24.61 -25.63 57.22
N GLY A 90 25.78 -26.28 57.46
CA GLY A 90 26.89 -25.76 58.26
C GLY A 90 27.98 -25.13 57.39
N ALA A 91 29.16 -24.86 57.96
CA ALA A 91 30.27 -24.18 57.31
C ALA A 91 30.76 -24.91 56.03
N ALA A 92 30.71 -26.25 55.96
CA ALA A 92 31.09 -27.00 54.80
C ALA A 92 30.14 -26.78 53.61
N GLU A 93 28.82 -26.79 53.83
CA GLU A 93 27.80 -26.59 52.83
C GLU A 93 27.82 -25.17 52.29
N LEU A 94 28.03 -24.17 53.17
CA LEU A 94 28.16 -22.77 52.75
C LEU A 94 29.35 -22.55 51.79
N ARG A 95 30.50 -23.12 52.17
CA ARG A 95 31.71 -23.04 51.36
C ARG A 95 31.58 -23.78 50.04
N HIS A 96 31.02 -24.99 50.07
CA HIS A 96 30.77 -25.77 48.85
C HIS A 96 29.88 -25.03 47.86
N PHE A 97 28.81 -24.36 48.34
CA PHE A 97 27.98 -23.53 47.50
C PHE A 97 28.77 -22.39 46.87
N LEU A 98 29.54 -21.64 47.65
CA LEU A 98 30.29 -20.48 47.12
C LEU A 98 31.37 -20.87 46.14
N GLU A 99 32.08 -22.00 46.35
CA GLU A 99 33.21 -22.46 45.53
C GLU A 99 32.76 -23.28 44.31
N VAL A 100 31.68 -24.05 44.42
CA VAL A 100 31.26 -25.02 43.38
C VAL A 100 29.87 -24.74 42.83
N ASP A 101 28.86 -24.75 43.68
CA ASP A 101 27.47 -24.72 43.23
C ASP A 101 27.08 -23.39 42.62
N LEU A 102 27.58 -22.29 43.14
CA LEU A 102 27.27 -20.94 42.64
C LEU A 102 27.60 -20.75 41.16
N ALA A 103 28.81 -21.17 40.77
CA ALA A 103 29.24 -21.05 39.39
C ALA A 103 28.41 -21.95 38.47
N LYS A 104 28.14 -23.20 38.90
CA LYS A 104 27.29 -24.14 38.17
C LYS A 104 25.86 -23.62 37.99
N GLN A 105 25.23 -23.21 39.10
CA GLN A 105 23.83 -22.72 39.06
C GLN A 105 23.68 -21.44 38.22
N ARG A 106 24.65 -20.50 38.27
CA ARG A 106 24.69 -19.34 37.39
C ARG A 106 24.75 -19.74 35.92
N GLY A 107 25.55 -20.75 35.58
CA GLY A 107 25.60 -21.29 34.19
C GLY A 107 24.26 -21.88 33.78
N ASP A 108 23.63 -22.68 34.63
CA ASP A 108 22.35 -23.32 34.38
C ASP A 108 21.21 -22.25 34.21
N ASP A 109 21.12 -21.28 35.14
CA ASP A 109 20.16 -20.17 35.07
C ASP A 109 20.35 -19.35 33.80
N THR A 110 21.61 -19.10 33.36
CA THR A 110 21.91 -18.37 32.15
C THR A 110 21.48 -19.13 30.90
N ARG A 111 21.66 -20.47 30.86
CA ARG A 111 21.18 -21.33 29.77
C ARG A 111 19.65 -21.34 29.71
N VAL A 112 18.98 -21.40 30.83
CA VAL A 112 17.51 -21.28 30.90
C VAL A 112 17.06 -19.94 30.34
N LYS A 113 17.72 -18.83 30.70
CA LYS A 113 17.44 -17.49 30.18
C LYS A 113 17.60 -17.44 28.65
N VAL A 114 18.70 -17.98 28.10
CA VAL A 114 18.90 -18.03 26.65
C VAL A 114 17.86 -18.89 25.96
N SER A 115 17.47 -20.02 26.55
CA SER A 115 16.39 -20.88 26.02
C SER A 115 15.03 -20.15 25.99
N GLN A 116 14.72 -19.34 27.00
CA GLN A 116 13.52 -18.49 27.01
C GLN A 116 13.57 -17.41 25.94
N ILE A 117 14.74 -16.74 25.74
CA ILE A 117 14.96 -15.77 24.67
C ILE A 117 14.76 -16.44 23.31
N MET A 118 15.33 -17.64 23.13
CA MET A 118 15.18 -18.43 21.90
C MET A 118 13.71 -18.79 21.62
N ALA A 119 12.96 -19.19 22.64
CA ALA A 119 11.54 -19.57 22.50
C ALA A 119 10.65 -18.39 22.09
N SER A 120 10.93 -17.20 22.61
CA SER A 120 10.14 -15.98 22.34
C SER A 120 10.66 -15.12 21.17
N GLY A 121 11.88 -15.36 20.73
CA GLY A 121 12.55 -14.57 19.69
C GLY A 121 12.13 -14.90 18.28
N GLY A 122 12.46 -14.01 17.34
CA GLY A 122 12.32 -14.21 15.91
C GLY A 122 13.36 -15.17 15.32
N PRO A 123 13.40 -15.34 14.00
CA PRO A 123 14.33 -16.30 13.35
C PRO A 123 15.81 -16.03 13.66
N ALA A 124 16.24 -14.76 13.60
CA ALA A 124 17.63 -14.39 13.87
C ALA A 124 18.01 -14.62 15.34
N VAL A 125 17.11 -14.24 16.28
CA VAL A 125 17.32 -14.50 17.70
C VAL A 125 17.40 -16.00 17.99
N ARG A 126 16.54 -16.82 17.38
CA ARG A 126 16.57 -18.28 17.56
C ARG A 126 17.86 -18.90 17.06
N GLU A 127 18.34 -18.48 15.88
CA GLU A 127 19.59 -18.96 15.32
C GLU A 127 20.79 -18.56 16.19
N ALA A 128 20.87 -17.29 16.58
CA ALA A 128 21.95 -16.78 17.41
C ALA A 128 21.98 -17.43 18.81
N ALA A 129 20.80 -17.60 19.45
CA ALA A 129 20.67 -18.27 20.74
C ALA A 129 21.05 -19.77 20.65
N GLY A 130 20.66 -20.46 19.58
CA GLY A 130 21.05 -21.85 19.34
C GLY A 130 22.57 -22.00 19.23
N LYS A 131 23.21 -21.18 18.41
CA LYS A 131 24.69 -21.15 18.31
C LYS A 131 25.37 -20.87 19.65
N ALA A 132 24.80 -19.99 20.47
CA ALA A 132 25.33 -19.66 21.79
C ALA A 132 25.22 -20.85 22.73
N LEU A 133 24.10 -21.56 22.75
CA LEU A 133 23.91 -22.76 23.60
C LEU A 133 24.86 -23.89 23.20
N ASP A 134 25.15 -24.07 21.90
CA ASP A 134 26.09 -25.05 21.40
C ASP A 134 27.56 -24.68 21.68
N GLY A 135 27.86 -23.38 21.77
CA GLY A 135 29.22 -22.85 21.98
C GLY A 135 29.67 -22.78 23.43
N GLY A 136 28.80 -23.10 24.41
CA GLY A 136 29.13 -23.14 25.82
C GLY A 136 29.09 -21.74 26.50
N ASP A 137 29.55 -21.69 27.75
CA ASP A 137 29.32 -20.54 28.65
C ASP A 137 29.89 -19.20 28.13
N ALA A 138 31.05 -19.24 27.48
CA ALA A 138 31.62 -18.02 26.87
C ALA A 138 30.78 -17.48 25.71
N ALA A 139 30.30 -18.38 24.87
CA ALA A 139 29.42 -18.01 23.75
C ALA A 139 28.05 -17.48 24.24
N ILE A 140 27.52 -18.07 25.30
CA ILE A 140 26.30 -17.64 25.97
C ILE A 140 26.46 -16.22 26.53
N ALA A 141 27.55 -15.94 27.22
CA ALA A 141 27.86 -14.63 27.76
C ALA A 141 27.97 -13.56 26.66
N GLN A 142 28.67 -13.90 25.57
CA GLN A 142 28.78 -13.01 24.40
C GLN A 142 27.43 -12.78 23.72
N PHE A 143 26.62 -13.82 23.57
CA PHE A 143 25.27 -13.69 23.02
C PHE A 143 24.40 -12.73 23.83
N LEU A 144 24.37 -12.91 25.15
CA LEU A 144 23.57 -12.03 26.01
C LEU A 144 24.02 -10.57 26.00
N LYS A 145 25.33 -10.33 25.84
CA LYS A 145 25.90 -8.99 25.82
C LYS A 145 25.72 -8.29 24.46
N GLU A 146 25.97 -8.97 23.37
CA GLU A 146 26.09 -8.39 22.03
C GLU A 146 25.21 -9.08 20.99
N GLY A 147 25.14 -10.40 21.02
CA GLY A 147 24.46 -11.21 20.02
C GLY A 147 22.93 -11.05 20.04
N TRP A 148 22.33 -11.03 21.22
CA TRP A 148 20.87 -10.89 21.36
C TRP A 148 20.36 -9.51 20.87
N PRO A 149 20.91 -8.37 21.30
CA PRO A 149 20.48 -7.06 20.75
C PRO A 149 20.65 -6.98 19.23
N ALA A 150 21.73 -7.52 18.68
CA ALA A 150 21.98 -7.53 17.24
C ALA A 150 20.96 -8.40 16.48
N ALA A 151 20.71 -9.62 16.96
CA ALA A 151 19.73 -10.52 16.36
C ALA A 151 18.28 -9.99 16.50
N GLN A 152 17.96 -9.33 17.60
CA GLN A 152 16.68 -8.69 17.80
C GLN A 152 16.47 -7.51 16.82
N ALA A 153 17.52 -6.73 16.56
CA ALA A 153 17.47 -5.66 15.55
C ALA A 153 17.27 -6.24 14.15
N GLU A 154 17.93 -7.35 13.80
CA GLU A 154 17.70 -8.03 12.51
C GLU A 154 16.25 -8.52 12.37
N ASP A 155 15.67 -9.13 13.41
CA ASP A 155 14.28 -9.56 13.38
C ASP A 155 13.32 -8.37 13.22
N GLN A 156 13.61 -7.22 13.83
CA GLN A 156 12.85 -5.98 13.69
C GLN A 156 12.94 -5.42 12.26
N ASP A 157 14.16 -5.33 11.71
CA ASP A 157 14.39 -4.87 10.35
C ASP A 157 13.65 -5.75 9.34
N ARG A 158 13.71 -7.08 9.52
CA ARG A 158 12.99 -8.07 8.71
C ARG A 158 11.47 -7.88 8.78
N ALA A 159 10.94 -7.68 9.97
CA ALA A 159 9.51 -7.44 10.18
C ALA A 159 9.06 -6.12 9.54
N GLU A 160 9.88 -5.08 9.58
CA GLU A 160 9.57 -3.80 8.93
C GLU A 160 9.54 -3.94 7.40
N ILE A 161 10.51 -4.65 6.81
CA ILE A 161 10.51 -4.91 5.37
C ILE A 161 9.28 -5.73 4.95
N GLN A 162 8.85 -6.71 5.77
CA GLN A 162 7.63 -7.47 5.51
C GLN A 162 6.37 -6.58 5.55
N ARG A 163 6.30 -5.59 6.45
CA ARG A 163 5.21 -4.61 6.47
C ARG A 163 5.18 -3.76 5.20
N ILE A 164 6.36 -3.30 4.74
CA ILE A 164 6.49 -2.55 3.49
C ILE A 164 5.96 -3.40 2.32
N LEU A 165 6.30 -4.69 2.26
CA LEU A 165 5.82 -5.60 1.21
C LEU A 165 4.31 -5.88 1.28
N ALA A 166 3.74 -5.88 2.48
CA ALA A 166 2.30 -6.08 2.67
C ALA A 166 1.45 -4.86 2.29
N ASP A 167 2.06 -3.69 2.22
CA ASP A 167 1.39 -2.48 1.77
C ASP A 167 1.12 -2.54 0.25
N LYS A 168 -0.15 -2.40 -0.13
CA LYS A 168 -0.61 -2.42 -1.53
C LYS A 168 -0.07 -1.24 -2.35
N GLU A 169 0.23 -0.13 -1.68
CA GLU A 169 0.78 1.06 -2.32
C GLU A 169 2.29 0.98 -2.58
N THR A 170 2.95 -0.09 -2.10
CA THR A 170 4.37 -0.32 -2.35
C THR A 170 4.62 -0.54 -3.83
N GLY A 171 5.44 0.34 -4.41
CA GLY A 171 5.79 0.31 -5.81
C GLY A 171 6.66 -0.89 -6.20
N PRO A 172 6.76 -1.18 -7.52
CA PRO A 172 7.49 -2.37 -7.99
C PRO A 172 8.99 -2.32 -7.68
N GLY A 173 9.63 -1.16 -7.75
CA GLY A 173 11.05 -1.01 -7.45
C GLY A 173 11.36 -1.27 -5.98
N VAL A 174 10.55 -0.70 -5.07
CA VAL A 174 10.66 -0.98 -3.63
C VAL A 174 10.43 -2.45 -3.34
N ARG A 175 9.44 -3.08 -3.98
CA ARG A 175 9.12 -4.51 -3.78
C ARG A 175 10.27 -5.41 -4.17
N GLU A 176 10.85 -5.21 -5.35
CA GLU A 176 12.01 -5.99 -5.83
C GLU A 176 13.22 -5.85 -4.91
N ALA A 177 13.56 -4.62 -4.49
CA ALA A 177 14.67 -4.35 -3.59
C ALA A 177 14.43 -4.96 -2.20
N ALA A 178 13.21 -4.88 -1.66
CA ALA A 178 12.81 -5.47 -0.38
C ALA A 178 12.91 -7.01 -0.40
N GLU A 179 12.42 -7.67 -1.45
CA GLU A 179 12.51 -9.12 -1.62
C GLU A 179 13.97 -9.60 -1.73
N LYS A 180 14.82 -8.79 -2.36
CA LYS A 180 16.26 -9.03 -2.43
C LYS A 180 16.91 -8.92 -1.04
N ALA A 181 16.58 -7.85 -0.30
CA ALA A 181 17.12 -7.62 1.04
C ALA A 181 16.74 -8.75 2.02
N LEU A 182 15.50 -9.27 1.95
CA LEU A 182 15.03 -10.37 2.80
C LEU A 182 15.80 -11.69 2.61
N LYS A 183 16.51 -11.86 1.49
CA LYS A 183 17.38 -13.03 1.24
C LYS A 183 18.76 -12.87 1.87
N GLY A 184 19.10 -11.65 2.29
CA GLY A 184 20.36 -11.33 2.97
C GLY A 184 20.25 -11.40 4.49
N GLY A 185 21.33 -11.00 5.17
CA GLY A 185 21.44 -10.89 6.62
C GLY A 185 21.18 -9.46 7.11
N ALA A 186 21.57 -9.20 8.38
CA ALA A 186 21.34 -7.92 9.05
C ALA A 186 21.87 -6.69 8.29
N ALA A 187 23.03 -6.82 7.63
CA ALA A 187 23.65 -5.74 6.89
C ALA A 187 22.83 -5.34 5.66
N GLU A 188 22.35 -6.32 4.89
CA GLU A 188 21.52 -6.12 3.70
C GLU A 188 20.15 -5.57 4.05
N LEU A 189 19.53 -6.05 5.14
CA LEU A 189 18.25 -5.54 5.64
C LEU A 189 18.36 -4.06 6.01
N ARG A 190 19.40 -3.72 6.78
CA ARG A 190 19.64 -2.34 7.21
C ARG A 190 20.00 -1.43 6.04
N HIS A 191 20.86 -1.89 5.12
CA HIS A 191 21.20 -1.14 3.91
C HIS A 191 19.97 -0.82 3.07
N PHE A 192 19.06 -1.78 2.92
CA PHE A 192 17.80 -1.55 2.24
C PHE A 192 16.98 -0.47 2.93
N LEU A 193 16.73 -0.59 4.24
CA LEU A 193 15.88 0.35 4.97
C LEU A 193 16.43 1.77 4.98
N GLU A 194 17.76 1.94 5.16
CA GLU A 194 18.40 3.24 5.29
C GLU A 194 18.74 3.89 3.95
N THR A 195 19.09 3.11 2.93
CA THR A 195 19.66 3.62 1.68
C THR A 195 18.78 3.32 0.46
N GLU A 196 18.44 2.05 0.21
CA GLU A 196 17.75 1.66 -1.03
C GLU A 196 16.26 2.07 -1.01
N LEU A 197 15.59 1.92 0.12
CA LEU A 197 14.17 2.21 0.26
C LEU A 197 13.80 3.65 -0.15
N PRO A 198 14.45 4.71 0.37
CA PRO A 198 14.13 6.07 -0.07
C PRO A 198 14.43 6.30 -1.55
N GLN A 199 15.49 5.70 -2.09
CA GLN A 199 15.83 5.80 -3.51
C GLN A 199 14.80 5.12 -4.41
N GLN A 200 14.41 3.89 -4.07
CA GLN A 200 13.40 3.15 -4.84
C GLN A 200 12.02 3.81 -4.76
N ARG A 201 11.64 4.34 -3.60
CA ARG A 201 10.41 5.14 -3.47
C ARG A 201 10.40 6.37 -4.36
N ALA A 202 11.53 7.07 -4.45
CA ALA A 202 11.63 8.23 -5.34
C ALA A 202 11.45 7.82 -6.82
N ILE A 203 12.09 6.73 -7.24
CA ILE A 203 11.94 6.18 -8.60
C ILE A 203 10.51 5.75 -8.88
N ASP A 204 9.89 4.96 -7.98
CA ASP A 204 8.51 4.51 -8.13
C ASP A 204 7.53 5.69 -8.20
N ASN A 205 7.73 6.73 -7.39
CA ASN A 205 6.96 7.96 -7.42
C ASN A 205 7.10 8.71 -8.74
N GLN A 206 8.32 8.81 -9.28
CA GLN A 206 8.55 9.43 -10.60
C GLN A 206 7.83 8.66 -11.70
N VAL A 207 7.88 7.32 -11.68
CA VAL A 207 7.16 6.47 -12.63
C VAL A 207 5.64 6.70 -12.51
N LYS A 208 5.10 6.75 -11.29
CA LYS A 208 3.67 7.02 -11.05
C LYS A 208 3.25 8.39 -11.59
N VAL A 209 4.05 9.43 -11.35
CA VAL A 209 3.76 10.77 -11.88
C VAL A 209 3.87 10.80 -13.41
N ALA A 210 4.83 10.09 -14.02
CA ALA A 210 4.92 9.97 -15.48
C ALA A 210 3.68 9.29 -16.08
N GLN A 211 3.14 8.26 -15.43
CA GLN A 211 1.87 7.63 -15.82
C GLN A 211 0.70 8.61 -15.73
N LEU A 212 0.64 9.43 -14.67
CA LEU A 212 -0.38 10.47 -14.50
C LEU A 212 -0.29 11.57 -15.57
N ILE A 213 0.92 11.90 -16.04
CA ILE A 213 1.10 12.81 -17.18
C ILE A 213 0.52 12.20 -18.46
N ALA A 214 0.69 10.90 -18.66
CA ALA A 214 0.23 10.22 -19.87
C ALA A 214 -1.30 10.00 -19.89
N SER A 215 -1.90 9.63 -18.78
CA SER A 215 -3.29 9.17 -18.70
C SER A 215 -4.25 10.14 -17.99
N GLY A 216 -3.75 11.11 -17.23
CA GLY A 216 -4.56 12.05 -16.47
C GLY A 216 -5.28 13.08 -17.31
N GLY A 217 -6.31 13.68 -16.75
CA GLY A 217 -6.99 14.84 -17.32
C GLY A 217 -6.09 16.08 -17.32
N ARG A 218 -6.65 17.22 -17.66
CA ARG A 218 -5.85 18.45 -17.81
C ARG A 218 -5.22 18.90 -16.49
N ALA A 219 -6.02 18.96 -15.43
CA ALA A 219 -5.54 19.45 -14.13
C ALA A 219 -4.50 18.48 -13.52
N VAL A 220 -4.75 17.17 -13.60
CA VAL A 220 -3.79 16.13 -13.18
C VAL A 220 -2.48 16.25 -13.95
N ARG A 221 -2.55 16.40 -15.26
CA ARG A 221 -1.36 16.51 -16.14
C ARG A 221 -0.54 17.76 -15.80
N GLU A 222 -1.18 18.92 -15.67
CA GLU A 222 -0.51 20.18 -15.32
C GLU A 222 0.17 20.08 -13.94
N GLY A 223 -0.54 19.55 -12.94
CA GLY A 223 0.00 19.33 -11.60
C GLY A 223 1.18 18.34 -11.58
N ALA A 224 1.05 17.23 -12.31
CA ALA A 224 2.08 16.21 -12.44
C ALA A 224 3.34 16.73 -13.14
N ILE A 225 3.23 17.51 -14.23
CA ILE A 225 4.34 18.14 -14.91
C ILE A 225 5.07 19.13 -13.97
N LYS A 226 4.31 19.93 -13.22
CA LYS A 226 4.88 20.86 -12.24
C LYS A 226 5.67 20.11 -11.16
N ALA A 227 5.14 19.01 -10.63
CA ALA A 227 5.80 18.18 -9.64
C ALA A 227 7.07 17.53 -10.20
N MET A 228 7.03 17.01 -11.43
CA MET A 228 8.17 16.37 -12.10
C MET A 228 9.33 17.33 -12.35
N ASN A 229 9.06 18.62 -12.54
CA ASN A 229 10.08 19.66 -12.71
C ASN A 229 10.65 20.15 -11.37
N GLY A 230 10.10 19.71 -10.24
CA GLY A 230 10.55 20.03 -8.89
C GLY A 230 11.48 18.98 -8.31
N SER A 231 11.48 18.88 -6.98
CA SER A 231 12.25 17.91 -6.20
C SER A 231 11.44 16.62 -5.95
N ASP A 232 12.09 15.57 -5.42
CA ASP A 232 11.40 14.35 -4.96
C ASP A 232 10.36 14.64 -3.87
N ALA A 233 10.59 15.69 -3.06
CA ALA A 233 9.62 16.17 -2.08
C ALA A 233 8.37 16.77 -2.76
N ASP A 234 8.53 17.50 -3.88
CA ASP A 234 7.43 18.06 -4.66
C ASP A 234 6.61 16.94 -5.32
N ILE A 235 7.29 15.92 -5.84
CA ILE A 235 6.66 14.72 -6.38
C ILE A 235 5.83 14.00 -5.31
N THR A 236 6.41 13.78 -4.15
CA THR A 236 5.74 13.12 -3.02
C THR A 236 4.53 13.93 -2.55
N LYS A 237 4.67 15.25 -2.43
CA LYS A 237 3.58 16.15 -2.06
C LYS A 237 2.46 16.13 -3.09
N PHE A 238 2.81 16.17 -4.37
CA PHE A 238 1.80 16.08 -5.44
C PHE A 238 1.02 14.78 -5.36
N LEU A 239 1.69 13.64 -5.24
CA LEU A 239 1.02 12.34 -5.16
C LEU A 239 0.09 12.23 -3.95
N LYS A 240 0.46 12.82 -2.82
CA LYS A 240 -0.31 12.75 -1.57
C LYS A 240 -1.47 13.74 -1.52
N GLU A 241 -1.27 14.97 -1.96
CA GLU A 241 -2.19 16.09 -1.77
C GLU A 241 -2.68 16.67 -3.10
N GLY A 242 -1.80 16.88 -4.05
CA GLY A 242 -2.08 17.56 -5.31
C GLY A 242 -2.88 16.71 -6.29
N TRP A 243 -2.57 15.44 -6.41
CA TRP A 243 -3.26 14.54 -7.33
C TRP A 243 -4.74 14.35 -6.99
N PRO A 244 -5.15 14.05 -5.74
CA PRO A 244 -6.57 13.96 -5.42
C PRO A 244 -7.35 15.25 -5.71
N ALA A 245 -6.75 16.41 -5.47
CA ALA A 245 -7.36 17.70 -5.76
C ALA A 245 -7.51 17.94 -7.27
N ALA A 246 -6.46 17.68 -8.05
CA ALA A 246 -6.47 17.82 -9.49
C ALA A 246 -7.42 16.80 -10.16
N GLN A 247 -7.49 15.57 -9.66
CA GLN A 247 -8.44 14.57 -10.12
C GLN A 247 -9.89 15.01 -9.90
N ALA A 248 -10.19 15.59 -8.74
CA ALA A 248 -11.52 16.12 -8.47
C ALA A 248 -11.91 17.27 -9.42
N GLU A 249 -10.96 18.08 -9.87
CA GLU A 249 -11.18 19.10 -10.89
C GLU A 249 -11.47 18.46 -12.26
N ASP A 250 -10.65 17.51 -12.69
CA ASP A 250 -10.85 16.79 -13.95
C ASP A 250 -12.17 16.01 -13.95
N ASP A 251 -12.55 15.38 -12.84
CA ASP A 251 -13.84 14.68 -12.68
C ASP A 251 -15.03 15.64 -12.84
N ARG A 252 -14.95 16.84 -12.27
CA ARG A 252 -15.99 17.87 -12.48
C ARG A 252 -16.12 18.26 -13.93
N VAL A 253 -14.99 18.45 -14.63
CA VAL A 253 -14.98 18.72 -16.06
C VAL A 253 -15.62 17.55 -16.84
N ALA A 254 -15.34 16.32 -16.47
CA ALA A 254 -15.94 15.14 -17.10
C ALA A 254 -17.46 15.12 -16.95
N VAL A 255 -17.99 15.46 -15.76
CA VAL A 255 -19.46 15.59 -15.55
C VAL A 255 -20.05 16.73 -16.37
N LEU A 256 -19.36 17.87 -16.50
CA LEU A 256 -19.82 18.97 -17.35
C LEU A 256 -19.86 18.57 -18.85
N VAL A 257 -18.91 17.75 -19.30
CA VAL A 257 -18.92 17.19 -20.67
C VAL A 257 -20.15 16.27 -20.84
N VAL A 258 -20.49 15.45 -19.85
CA VAL A 258 -21.72 14.63 -19.87
C VAL A 258 -22.95 15.53 -20.01
N LEU A 259 -23.05 16.61 -19.22
CA LEU A 259 -24.17 17.55 -19.28
C LEU A 259 -24.24 18.34 -20.60
N ALA A 260 -23.13 18.53 -21.30
CA ALA A 260 -23.09 19.20 -22.60
C ALA A 260 -23.62 18.32 -23.76
N ASP A 261 -23.74 17.01 -23.58
CA ASP A 261 -24.31 16.09 -24.55
C ASP A 261 -25.85 16.30 -24.62
N LYS A 262 -26.30 16.70 -25.81
CA LYS A 262 -27.74 16.96 -26.05
C LYS A 262 -28.61 15.69 -26.05
N ASN A 263 -27.99 14.52 -26.10
CA ASN A 263 -28.70 13.25 -26.21
C ASN A 263 -28.81 12.51 -24.87
N ILE A 264 -28.40 13.13 -23.78
CA ILE A 264 -28.54 12.51 -22.45
C ILE A 264 -30.00 12.48 -22.03
N SER A 265 -30.37 11.45 -21.28
CA SER A 265 -31.70 11.42 -20.66
C SER A 265 -31.82 12.45 -19.54
N ARG A 266 -33.07 12.76 -19.22
CA ARG A 266 -33.38 13.63 -18.07
C ARG A 266 -32.82 13.05 -16.77
N ALA A 267 -32.92 11.73 -16.57
CA ALA A 267 -32.40 11.05 -15.39
C ALA A 267 -30.88 11.21 -15.26
N THR A 268 -30.13 11.03 -16.36
CA THR A 268 -28.68 11.24 -16.40
C THR A 268 -28.33 12.70 -16.11
N ALA A 269 -29.08 13.67 -16.67
CA ALA A 269 -28.85 15.09 -16.41
C ALA A 269 -29.08 15.47 -14.94
N GLU A 270 -30.19 15.00 -14.34
CA GLU A 270 -30.54 15.25 -12.94
C GLU A 270 -29.48 14.63 -11.99
N ALA A 271 -29.05 13.41 -12.25
CA ALA A 271 -27.99 12.73 -11.48
C ALA A 271 -26.64 13.47 -11.58
N ALA A 272 -26.26 13.91 -12.79
CA ALA A 272 -25.04 14.68 -13.02
C ALA A 272 -25.07 16.04 -12.30
N GLN A 273 -26.17 16.75 -12.34
CA GLN A 273 -26.35 18.02 -11.60
C GLN A 273 -26.28 17.81 -10.10
N LYS A 274 -26.92 16.74 -9.59
CA LYS A 274 -26.86 16.40 -8.17
C LYS A 274 -25.41 16.12 -7.75
N ALA A 275 -24.65 15.37 -8.54
CA ALA A 275 -23.25 15.07 -8.27
C ALA A 275 -22.38 16.34 -8.23
N LEU A 276 -22.58 17.29 -9.17
CA LEU A 276 -21.82 18.56 -9.20
C LEU A 276 -22.10 19.46 -7.98
N ASN A 277 -23.30 19.36 -7.40
CA ASN A 277 -23.69 20.09 -6.19
C ASN A 277 -23.19 19.41 -4.90
N GLY A 278 -22.67 18.19 -5.01
CA GLY A 278 -22.15 17.40 -3.91
C GLY A 278 -20.65 17.58 -3.68
N THR A 279 -20.08 16.61 -2.98
CA THR A 279 -18.64 16.53 -2.68
C THR A 279 -17.86 15.96 -3.87
N PRO A 280 -16.51 16.08 -3.89
CA PRO A 280 -15.69 15.38 -4.88
C PRO A 280 -15.94 13.85 -4.93
N ALA A 281 -16.26 13.24 -3.79
CA ALA A 281 -16.61 11.83 -3.73
C ALA A 281 -17.93 11.51 -4.45
N ASP A 282 -18.93 12.41 -4.38
CA ASP A 282 -20.20 12.26 -5.09
C ASP A 282 -19.99 12.38 -6.60
N VAL A 283 -19.11 13.28 -7.05
CA VAL A 283 -18.74 13.43 -8.47
C VAL A 283 -18.04 12.16 -8.97
N ALA A 284 -17.06 11.65 -8.24
CA ALA A 284 -16.37 10.41 -8.59
C ALA A 284 -17.31 9.20 -8.60
N HIS A 285 -18.20 9.08 -7.61
CA HIS A 285 -19.23 8.04 -7.54
C HIS A 285 -20.18 8.08 -8.74
N PHE A 286 -20.64 9.27 -9.12
CA PHE A 286 -21.47 9.44 -10.31
C PHE A 286 -20.76 8.90 -11.55
N LEU A 287 -19.52 9.34 -11.80
CA LEU A 287 -18.77 8.94 -13.00
C LEU A 287 -18.48 7.43 -13.05
N GLN A 288 -18.13 6.83 -11.91
CA GLN A 288 -17.67 5.44 -11.85
C GLN A 288 -18.79 4.43 -11.69
N VAL A 289 -19.90 4.81 -11.03
CA VAL A 289 -20.95 3.88 -10.64
C VAL A 289 -22.29 4.21 -11.28
N GLU A 290 -22.76 5.46 -11.14
CA GLU A 290 -24.11 5.83 -11.59
C GLU A 290 -24.19 6.02 -13.10
N LEU A 291 -23.24 6.74 -13.70
CA LEU A 291 -23.25 7.05 -15.13
C LEU A 291 -23.22 5.78 -16.03
N PRO A 292 -22.41 4.75 -15.76
CA PRO A 292 -22.48 3.50 -16.53
C PRO A 292 -23.85 2.82 -16.48
N LYS A 293 -24.52 2.82 -15.31
CA LYS A 293 -25.86 2.25 -15.15
C LYS A 293 -26.90 3.04 -15.91
N LEU A 294 -26.90 4.38 -15.75
CA LEU A 294 -27.82 5.27 -16.46
C LEU A 294 -27.65 5.15 -17.99
N ARG A 295 -26.43 5.05 -18.48
CA ARG A 295 -26.15 4.81 -19.91
C ARG A 295 -26.71 3.46 -20.39
N SER A 296 -26.58 2.40 -19.58
CA SER A 296 -27.17 1.10 -19.90
C SER A 296 -28.70 1.21 -20.01
N ASP A 297 -29.35 1.86 -19.03
CA ASP A 297 -30.80 2.07 -19.04
C ASP A 297 -31.24 2.94 -20.24
N ASP A 298 -30.54 4.03 -20.54
CA ASP A 298 -30.80 4.89 -21.69
C ASP A 298 -30.68 4.15 -23.02
N ASN A 299 -29.68 3.28 -23.15
CA ASN A 299 -29.48 2.44 -24.34
C ASN A 299 -30.63 1.43 -24.50
N ARG A 300 -31.10 0.79 -23.41
CA ARG A 300 -32.27 -0.11 -23.42
C ARG A 300 -33.54 0.60 -23.87
N VAL A 301 -33.77 1.82 -23.35
CA VAL A 301 -34.89 2.68 -23.79
C VAL A 301 -34.77 2.98 -25.28
N LYS A 302 -33.58 3.35 -25.76
CA LYS A 302 -33.34 3.65 -27.18
C LYS A 302 -33.59 2.43 -28.07
N VAL A 303 -33.13 1.23 -27.68
CA VAL A 303 -33.42 -0.02 -28.41
C VAL A 303 -34.93 -0.32 -28.43
N SER A 304 -35.63 -0.11 -27.33
CA SER A 304 -37.09 -0.28 -27.25
C SER A 304 -37.82 0.68 -28.19
N GLN A 305 -37.41 1.94 -28.31
CA GLN A 305 -37.98 2.93 -29.25
C GLN A 305 -37.71 2.49 -30.70
N ILE A 306 -36.49 2.05 -31.03
CA ILE A 306 -36.11 1.53 -32.35
C ILE A 306 -36.96 0.30 -32.69
N MET A 307 -37.14 -0.62 -31.73
CA MET A 307 -37.96 -1.83 -31.91
C MET A 307 -39.43 -1.48 -32.18
N ALA A 308 -39.98 -0.47 -31.49
CA ALA A 308 -41.38 -0.05 -31.65
C ALA A 308 -41.63 0.55 -33.05
N SER A 309 -40.69 1.28 -33.62
CA SER A 309 -40.82 1.96 -34.92
C SER A 309 -40.25 1.17 -36.11
N GLY A 310 -39.48 0.09 -35.85
CA GLY A 310 -38.80 -0.66 -36.88
C GLY A 310 -39.63 -1.70 -37.62
N GLY A 311 -39.15 -2.18 -38.78
CA GLY A 311 -39.69 -3.29 -39.54
C GLY A 311 -39.44 -4.65 -38.88
N PRO A 312 -39.85 -5.77 -39.50
CA PRO A 312 -39.71 -7.10 -38.93
C PRO A 312 -38.27 -7.50 -38.56
N ALA A 313 -37.30 -7.20 -39.43
CA ALA A 313 -35.89 -7.52 -39.19
C ALA A 313 -35.31 -6.66 -38.05
N VAL A 314 -35.67 -5.37 -37.98
CA VAL A 314 -35.27 -4.48 -36.88
C VAL A 314 -35.86 -4.96 -35.55
N ARG A 315 -37.12 -5.37 -35.52
CA ARG A 315 -37.76 -5.90 -34.30
C ARG A 315 -37.11 -7.18 -33.78
N GLU A 316 -36.78 -8.09 -34.71
CA GLU A 316 -36.09 -9.32 -34.36
C GLU A 316 -34.70 -9.07 -33.81
N ALA A 317 -33.91 -8.22 -34.49
CA ALA A 317 -32.55 -7.90 -34.06
C ALA A 317 -32.52 -7.13 -32.72
N ALA A 318 -33.45 -6.18 -32.54
CA ALA A 318 -33.64 -5.45 -31.27
C ALA A 318 -34.06 -6.37 -30.12
N GLY A 319 -34.99 -7.31 -30.37
CA GLY A 319 -35.40 -8.31 -29.37
C GLY A 319 -34.21 -9.17 -28.91
N LYS A 320 -33.42 -9.70 -29.85
CA LYS A 320 -32.20 -10.45 -29.50
C LYS A 320 -31.23 -9.63 -28.66
N ALA A 321 -31.04 -8.35 -28.99
CA ALA A 321 -30.18 -7.47 -28.20
C ALA A 321 -30.70 -7.22 -26.79
N MET A 322 -32.02 -7.05 -26.62
CA MET A 322 -32.68 -6.84 -25.32
C MET A 322 -32.63 -8.07 -24.43
N ASP A 323 -32.64 -9.27 -24.99
CA ASP A 323 -32.49 -10.55 -24.27
C ASP A 323 -31.03 -10.84 -23.89
N GLY A 324 -30.08 -10.11 -24.49
CA GLY A 324 -28.65 -10.26 -24.27
C GLY A 324 -28.07 -9.32 -23.20
N SER A 325 -26.76 -9.16 -23.24
CA SER A 325 -25.97 -8.32 -22.36
C SER A 325 -25.99 -6.84 -22.81
N ASP A 326 -25.46 -5.92 -21.98
CA ASP A 326 -25.26 -4.53 -22.35
C ASP A 326 -24.31 -4.39 -23.58
N ALA A 327 -23.38 -5.33 -23.76
CA ALA A 327 -22.53 -5.36 -24.95
C ALA A 327 -23.35 -5.69 -26.21
N ASP A 328 -24.35 -6.58 -26.14
CA ASP A 328 -25.24 -6.90 -27.25
C ASP A 328 -26.13 -5.71 -27.61
N ILE A 329 -26.60 -4.94 -26.61
CA ILE A 329 -27.33 -3.70 -26.82
C ILE A 329 -26.47 -2.67 -27.55
N LEU A 330 -25.21 -2.47 -27.12
CA LEU A 330 -24.27 -1.57 -27.77
C LEU A 330 -23.94 -2.02 -29.20
N ALA A 331 -23.72 -3.30 -29.43
CA ALA A 331 -23.49 -3.88 -30.76
C ALA A 331 -24.67 -3.63 -31.71
N PHE A 332 -25.89 -3.82 -31.20
CA PHE A 332 -27.10 -3.49 -31.97
C PHE A 332 -27.18 -1.99 -32.30
N LEU A 333 -26.97 -1.10 -31.36
CA LEU A 333 -27.03 0.34 -31.57
C LEU A 333 -25.95 0.84 -32.52
N ASN A 334 -24.76 0.28 -32.48
CA ASN A 334 -23.63 0.70 -33.33
C ASN A 334 -23.72 0.16 -34.76
N GLU A 335 -24.10 -1.09 -34.96
CA GLU A 335 -24.06 -1.75 -36.25
C GLU A 335 -25.33 -2.53 -36.60
N GLY A 336 -25.91 -3.22 -35.60
CA GLY A 336 -27.02 -4.17 -35.80
C GLY A 336 -28.26 -3.50 -36.36
N TRP A 337 -28.58 -2.30 -35.87
CA TRP A 337 -29.72 -1.52 -36.32
C TRP A 337 -29.63 -1.17 -37.82
N ALA A 338 -28.47 -0.65 -38.28
CA ALA A 338 -28.29 -0.30 -39.68
C ALA A 338 -28.42 -1.52 -40.60
N LYS A 339 -27.84 -2.67 -40.19
CA LYS A 339 -27.93 -3.94 -40.92
C LYS A 339 -29.38 -4.44 -41.00
N ALA A 340 -30.09 -4.43 -39.89
CA ALA A 340 -31.48 -4.88 -39.82
C ALA A 340 -32.43 -3.98 -40.63
N ARG A 341 -32.21 -2.65 -40.60
CA ARG A 341 -32.96 -1.68 -41.38
C ARG A 341 -32.77 -1.89 -42.90
N ALA A 342 -31.53 -2.16 -43.33
CA ALA A 342 -31.27 -2.48 -44.73
C ALA A 342 -32.01 -3.73 -45.22
N LEU A 343 -32.19 -4.75 -44.35
CA LEU A 343 -33.00 -5.94 -44.68
C LEU A 343 -34.49 -5.59 -44.79
N ASP A 344 -35.05 -4.77 -43.90
CA ASP A 344 -36.44 -4.32 -44.01
C ASP A 344 -36.66 -3.49 -45.29
N GLU A 345 -35.73 -2.60 -45.68
CA GLU A 345 -35.80 -1.81 -46.90
C GLU A 345 -35.70 -2.71 -48.14
N ALA A 346 -34.85 -3.74 -48.14
CA ALA A 346 -34.74 -4.70 -49.22
C ALA A 346 -35.99 -5.54 -49.36
N ALA A 347 -36.63 -5.93 -48.25
CA ALA A 347 -37.90 -6.66 -48.25
C ALA A 347 -39.06 -5.81 -48.79
N ALA A 348 -39.10 -4.52 -48.46
CA ALA A 348 -40.11 -3.57 -48.97
C ALA A 348 -39.96 -3.29 -50.47
N ASN A 349 -38.76 -3.33 -51.01
CA ASN A 349 -38.49 -3.08 -52.44
C ASN A 349 -38.57 -4.34 -53.33
N LYS A 350 -38.85 -5.54 -52.75
CA LYS A 350 -39.05 -6.74 -53.52
C LYS A 350 -40.39 -6.65 -54.27
N PRO A 351 -40.41 -6.78 -55.64
CA PRO A 351 -41.68 -6.79 -56.39
C PRO A 351 -42.60 -7.85 -55.87
N ALA A 352 -43.86 -7.52 -55.56
CA ALA A 352 -44.87 -8.51 -55.23
C ALA A 352 -45.01 -9.47 -56.42
N ASP A 353 -44.68 -10.73 -56.26
CA ASP A 353 -44.94 -11.76 -57.25
C ASP A 353 -46.45 -11.72 -57.56
N LYS A 354 -46.80 -11.34 -58.82
CA LYS A 354 -48.16 -11.36 -59.33
C LYS A 354 -48.72 -12.78 -59.11
N PRO A 355 -49.94 -12.94 -58.53
CA PRO A 355 -50.56 -14.22 -58.47
C PRO A 355 -50.79 -14.75 -59.90
N ALA A 356 -50.30 -15.94 -60.21
CA ALA A 356 -50.55 -16.63 -61.49
C ALA A 356 -52.04 -16.80 -61.65
N ASP A 357 -52.55 -16.35 -62.84
CA ASP A 357 -53.92 -16.57 -63.35
C ASP A 357 -54.32 -18.04 -63.23
N LYS A 358 -55.37 -18.32 -62.48
CA LYS A 358 -56.10 -19.57 -62.56
C LYS A 358 -57.38 -19.32 -63.37
N PRO A 359 -57.70 -20.18 -64.35
CA PRO A 359 -58.80 -19.96 -65.31
C PRO A 359 -60.18 -20.13 -64.63
N ALA A 360 -61.10 -19.37 -65.18
CA ALA A 360 -62.51 -19.28 -64.86
C ALA A 360 -63.28 -20.64 -64.92
N GLY A 361 -64.17 -20.84 -63.97
CA GLY A 361 -65.16 -21.89 -63.97
C GLY A 361 -66.32 -21.58 -63.05
N GLN A 362 -67.40 -21.04 -63.68
CA GLN A 362 -68.85 -21.06 -63.41
C GLN A 362 -69.40 -21.01 -61.93
N GLN A 363 -70.15 -19.96 -61.71
CA GLN A 363 -71.55 -19.78 -61.19
C GLN A 363 -72.01 -20.74 -60.04
N ASP A 364 -72.46 -20.13 -58.90
CA ASP A 364 -73.92 -20.06 -58.66
C ASP A 364 -74.23 -19.01 -57.54
N GLN A 365 -75.48 -18.55 -57.59
CA GLN A 365 -76.13 -17.45 -56.94
C GLN A 365 -76.44 -17.71 -55.50
N GLY A 366 -76.47 -16.62 -54.67
CA GLY A 366 -77.08 -16.66 -53.34
C GLY A 366 -76.92 -15.28 -52.61
N ALA A 367 -77.98 -14.46 -52.83
CA ALA A 367 -78.15 -13.16 -52.16
C ALA A 367 -78.17 -13.23 -50.64
N GLN A 368 -77.61 -12.21 -49.99
CA GLN A 368 -78.33 -11.32 -49.05
C GLN A 368 -77.36 -10.28 -48.46
N GLN A 369 -77.76 -9.03 -48.72
CA GLN A 369 -77.31 -7.78 -48.04
C GLN A 369 -78.13 -7.59 -46.78
N PRO A 370 -77.92 -6.48 -46.02
CA PRO A 370 -76.81 -6.02 -45.21
C PRO A 370 -77.30 -5.68 -43.78
N GLN A 371 -76.40 -5.42 -42.84
CA GLN A 371 -76.78 -4.54 -41.72
C GLN A 371 -75.53 -3.71 -41.27
N THR A 372 -75.68 -2.43 -41.52
CA THR A 372 -75.00 -1.30 -40.94
C THR A 372 -75.30 -1.23 -39.45
N VAL A 373 -74.29 -0.98 -38.61
CA VAL A 373 -74.46 -0.30 -37.33
C VAL A 373 -73.30 0.70 -37.16
N GLN A 374 -73.69 1.96 -37.11
CA GLN A 374 -72.90 3.15 -36.93
C GLN A 374 -72.74 3.47 -35.42
N PRO A 375 -71.86 4.42 -35.00
CA PRO A 375 -71.19 4.46 -33.71
C PRO A 375 -71.93 5.26 -32.67
N ALA A 376 -71.63 5.02 -31.41
CA ALA A 376 -72.04 5.89 -30.30
C ALA A 376 -70.88 6.72 -29.79
N ALA A 377 -71.03 8.02 -29.96
CA ALA A 377 -70.29 9.09 -29.27
C ALA A 377 -70.89 9.27 -27.87
N LEU A 378 -70.09 9.61 -26.91
CA LEU A 378 -70.42 10.34 -25.66
C LEU A 378 -69.09 10.71 -25.00
N THR A 379 -68.82 11.85 -24.67
CA THR A 379 -69.26 13.19 -24.27
C THR A 379 -68.19 13.76 -23.36
N GLU A 380 -67.83 14.96 -23.62
CA GLU A 380 -66.92 15.83 -22.85
C GLU A 380 -67.43 16.04 -21.42
N THR A 381 -66.49 16.25 -20.50
CA THR A 381 -66.76 17.06 -19.34
C THR A 381 -65.66 18.05 -19.06
N THR A 382 -65.89 19.26 -19.37
CA THR A 382 -65.23 20.50 -19.03
C THR A 382 -65.26 20.72 -17.53
N THR A 383 -64.20 21.18 -16.89
CA THR A 383 -64.33 22.07 -15.72
C THR A 383 -63.18 23.08 -15.73
N THR A 384 -63.61 24.27 -15.81
CA THR A 384 -63.05 25.64 -15.75
C THR A 384 -62.45 25.97 -14.37
N GLY A 385 -61.47 26.87 -14.37
CA GLY A 385 -61.08 27.71 -13.22
C GLY A 385 -59.70 28.30 -13.41
N THR A 386 -59.48 29.36 -14.01
CA THR A 386 -59.52 30.79 -13.76
C THR A 386 -58.38 31.36 -12.92
N THR A 387 -57.73 32.37 -13.55
CA THR A 387 -57.07 33.62 -13.09
C THR A 387 -55.72 33.52 -12.41
N GLY A 388 -54.71 34.28 -12.88
CA GLY A 388 -54.44 35.68 -12.92
C GLY A 388 -52.97 35.93 -13.34
N SER A 389 -52.79 36.71 -14.32
CA SER A 389 -52.41 38.13 -14.44
C SER A 389 -51.01 38.50 -13.88
N GLY A 390 -50.23 39.14 -14.77
CA GLY A 390 -49.21 40.12 -14.36
C GLY A 390 -47.96 40.19 -15.22
N ALA A 391 -47.99 40.91 -16.33
CA ALA A 391 -47.24 42.09 -16.79
C ALA A 391 -45.67 41.91 -16.89
N ALA A 392 -45.12 41.91 -18.08
CA ALA A 392 -44.54 43.01 -18.88
C ALA A 392 -43.35 43.77 -18.26
N ALA A 393 -42.22 43.74 -18.97
CA ALA A 393 -41.39 44.90 -19.38
C ALA A 393 -40.17 44.41 -20.17
N THR A 394 -40.10 44.58 -21.43
CA THR A 394 -39.33 45.47 -22.32
C THR A 394 -37.91 45.84 -21.86
N GLY A 395 -36.96 45.62 -22.76
CA GLY A 395 -35.63 46.23 -22.73
C GLY A 395 -34.73 45.80 -23.87
N THR A 396 -34.76 46.58 -24.90
CA THR A 396 -33.98 46.72 -26.13
C THR A 396 -32.47 46.77 -25.93
N GLY A 397 -31.70 46.34 -26.96
CA GLY A 397 -30.45 47.01 -27.34
C GLY A 397 -29.30 46.10 -27.83
N ALA A 398 -29.21 45.92 -29.12
CA ALA A 398 -28.17 46.32 -30.06
C ALA A 398 -26.85 45.52 -30.11
N ASP A 399 -26.67 44.86 -31.25
CA ASP A 399 -25.55 44.79 -32.20
C ASP A 399 -24.09 44.80 -31.70
N ALA A 400 -23.32 43.76 -32.07
CA ALA A 400 -22.07 43.93 -32.81
C ALA A 400 -21.59 42.57 -33.39
N GLU A 401 -21.51 42.54 -34.72
CA GLU A 401 -20.84 41.52 -35.55
C GLU A 401 -19.36 41.45 -35.22
N ALA A 402 -18.78 40.24 -35.20
CA ALA A 402 -17.43 40.00 -35.66
C ALA A 402 -17.27 38.53 -36.13
N THR A 403 -17.24 38.39 -37.42
CA THR A 403 -16.89 37.25 -38.22
C THR A 403 -15.44 36.83 -37.93
N ALA A 404 -15.19 35.57 -37.55
CA ALA A 404 -13.92 34.90 -37.78
C ALA A 404 -14.11 33.41 -37.95
N THR A 405 -14.14 33.00 -39.17
CA THR A 405 -14.05 31.64 -39.67
C THR A 405 -12.70 31.02 -39.25
N ARG A 406 -12.72 29.96 -38.46
CA ARG A 406 -11.63 28.98 -38.39
C ARG A 406 -12.22 27.59 -38.30
N THR A 407 -12.22 26.93 -39.43
CA THR A 407 -12.33 25.48 -39.54
C THR A 407 -11.19 24.82 -38.79
N GLY A 408 -11.50 24.23 -37.67
CA GLY A 408 -10.66 23.30 -36.93
C GLY A 408 -11.41 21.99 -36.83
N THR A 409 -11.02 21.02 -37.64
CA THR A 409 -11.41 19.63 -37.55
C THR A 409 -11.13 19.12 -36.15
N LEU A 410 -12.17 18.95 -35.33
CA LEU A 410 -12.10 18.19 -34.10
C LEU A 410 -12.08 16.73 -34.46
N ALA A 411 -10.91 16.11 -34.26
CA ALA A 411 -10.75 14.68 -34.30
C ALA A 411 -11.73 14.04 -33.30
N ALA A 412 -12.62 13.20 -33.83
CA ALA A 412 -13.49 12.36 -33.05
C ALA A 412 -12.61 11.39 -32.24
N THR A 413 -12.47 11.64 -30.92
CA THR A 413 -12.00 10.62 -30.01
C THR A 413 -13.20 9.71 -29.70
N GLY A 414 -13.26 8.62 -30.49
CA GLY A 414 -14.15 7.50 -30.25
C GLY A 414 -13.83 6.91 -28.87
N THR A 415 -14.85 6.77 -28.07
CA THR A 415 -14.85 6.01 -26.83
C THR A 415 -14.80 4.51 -27.17
N ASP A 416 -13.62 3.94 -27.31
CA ASP A 416 -13.42 2.51 -27.17
C ASP A 416 -12.88 2.23 -25.75
N GLY A 417 -13.79 2.16 -24.83
CA GLY A 417 -13.54 1.55 -23.54
C GLY A 417 -13.72 0.04 -23.67
N LEU A 418 -12.65 -0.70 -23.79
CA LEU A 418 -12.42 -2.11 -23.45
C LEU A 418 -11.22 -2.61 -24.25
N GLY A 419 -10.02 -2.47 -23.68
CA GLY A 419 -8.79 -2.95 -24.35
C GLY A 419 -7.49 -2.44 -23.72
N TRP A 420 -7.54 -1.78 -22.57
CA TRP A 420 -6.34 -1.20 -21.96
C TRP A 420 -5.52 -2.20 -21.12
N GLU A 421 -6.07 -3.38 -20.78
CA GLU A 421 -5.34 -4.38 -20.00
C GLU A 421 -4.19 -5.07 -20.75
N ALA A 422 -4.20 -5.10 -22.09
CA ALA A 422 -3.14 -5.74 -22.88
C ALA A 422 -2.11 -4.78 -23.48
N GLY A 423 -2.42 -3.48 -23.58
CA GLY A 423 -1.52 -2.48 -24.20
C GLY A 423 -0.69 -1.68 -23.20
N GLY A 424 -1.14 -1.54 -21.95
CA GLY A 424 -0.49 -0.74 -20.93
C GLY A 424 0.85 -1.31 -20.43
N ALA A 425 1.00 -2.63 -20.43
CA ALA A 425 2.23 -3.27 -19.98
C ALA A 425 3.43 -3.08 -20.92
N ALA A 426 3.20 -2.98 -22.22
CA ALA A 426 4.28 -2.80 -23.23
C ALA A 426 4.79 -1.35 -23.27
N ALA A 427 3.92 -0.36 -23.08
CA ALA A 427 4.31 1.06 -23.06
C ALA A 427 5.02 1.43 -21.74
N ALA A 428 4.63 0.83 -20.61
CA ALA A 428 5.27 1.03 -19.32
C ALA A 428 6.69 0.43 -19.28
N LEU A 429 6.94 -0.70 -19.95
CA LEU A 429 8.27 -1.30 -20.07
C LEU A 429 9.21 -0.46 -20.93
N ALA A 430 8.72 0.19 -21.99
CA ALA A 430 9.54 1.08 -22.82
C ALA A 430 9.92 2.38 -22.10
N ALA A 431 9.01 2.98 -21.33
CA ALA A 431 9.30 4.17 -20.52
C ALA A 431 10.23 3.86 -19.33
N GLY A 432 10.06 2.71 -18.67
CA GLY A 432 10.93 2.25 -17.60
C GLY A 432 12.36 1.97 -18.06
N ALA A 433 12.54 1.36 -19.23
CA ALA A 433 13.85 1.09 -19.80
C ALA A 433 14.61 2.36 -20.18
N ALA A 434 13.91 3.39 -20.67
CA ALA A 434 14.52 4.69 -20.99
C ALA A 434 14.98 5.44 -19.72
N LEU A 435 14.21 5.42 -18.63
CA LEU A 435 14.56 6.06 -17.37
C LEU A 435 15.74 5.36 -16.66
N VAL A 436 15.79 4.03 -16.68
CA VAL A 436 16.92 3.26 -16.15
C VAL A 436 18.21 3.54 -16.94
N ALA A 437 18.13 3.71 -18.28
CA ALA A 437 19.28 4.06 -19.10
C ALA A 437 19.81 5.48 -18.79
N ILE A 438 18.92 6.44 -18.52
CA ILE A 438 19.28 7.82 -18.15
C ILE A 438 19.89 7.87 -16.74
N SER A 439 19.35 7.12 -15.78
CA SER A 439 19.88 6.99 -14.42
C SER A 439 21.28 6.36 -14.40
N ARG A 440 21.51 5.30 -15.18
CA ARG A 440 22.83 4.66 -15.30
C ARG A 440 23.89 5.56 -15.97
N ARG A 441 23.49 6.41 -16.93
CA ARG A 441 24.42 7.41 -17.52
C ARG A 441 24.83 8.49 -16.53
N ARG A 442 23.94 8.96 -15.67
CA ARG A 442 24.28 9.96 -14.64
C ARG A 442 25.18 9.41 -13.53
N SER A 443 25.07 8.12 -13.19
CA SER A 443 25.94 7.47 -12.20
C SER A 443 27.33 7.10 -12.74
N ALA A 444 27.52 7.11 -14.06
CA ALA A 444 28.82 6.87 -14.70
C ALA A 444 29.62 8.15 -14.96
N GLU A 445 28.99 9.35 -14.80
CA GLU A 445 29.64 10.67 -14.98
C GLU A 445 29.87 11.42 -13.65
N SER A 446 29.55 10.81 -12.51
CA SER A 446 29.86 11.29 -11.15
C SER A 446 30.87 10.39 -10.47
#